data_93ec4214d4cfe68a19d86661f4b9804c
#
_entry.id   93ec4214d4cfe68a19d86661f4b9804c
#
_cell.length_a   1.000
_cell.length_b   1.000
_cell.length_c   1.000
_cell.angle_alpha   90.00
_cell.angle_beta   90.00
_cell.angle_gamma   90.00
#
_symmetry.space_group_name_H-M   'P 1'
#
loop_
_entity.id
_entity.type
_entity.pdbx_description
1 polymer ?
#
loop_
_entity_poly.entity_id
_entity_poly.type
_entity_poly.pdbx_seq_one_letter_code
_entity_poly.pdbx_strand_id
1 'polypeptide(L)'
;MKLIIPQNIQIYKDMDKMMNAPVNVEQELTPVSIPKSKTELDRKRYLWAISPALPAIGIGILAGYQFAPRPLKKIFALGGPIVLHIIIPTIDTIIGKDANNPTDEDIKLLEKDPYYSRLVKSFIPLQYAANVYACYLTSRKETSFIDKIFLGISMGAINGIAINTAHELSHKHDRIDHILSHLALVPTGYNHFRIEHPYGHHKRAATPE
;
A
#
# COMPACT_ATOMS: atom_id res chain seq x y z
N MET A 1 41.56 33.60 30.18
CA MET A 1 40.98 32.31 30.63
C MET A 1 39.47 32.48 30.53
N LYS A 2 38.84 32.04 29.42
CA LYS A 2 37.37 32.10 29.27
C LYS A 2 36.78 30.86 29.94
N LEU A 3 35.97 31.08 30.97
CA LEU A 3 35.20 30.04 31.63
C LEU A 3 34.19 29.45 30.62
N ILE A 4 34.33 28.16 30.28
CA ILE A 4 33.36 27.39 29.53
C ILE A 4 32.25 27.06 30.51
N ILE A 5 31.09 27.72 30.40
CA ILE A 5 29.89 27.38 31.14
C ILE A 5 29.33 26.09 30.52
N PRO A 6 29.13 25.02 31.32
CA PRO A 6 28.57 23.77 30.76
C PRO A 6 27.15 24.00 30.20
N GLN A 7 26.87 23.43 29.01
CA GLN A 7 25.58 23.53 28.34
C GLN A 7 24.37 23.07 29.19
N ASN A 8 24.61 22.26 30.18
CA ASN A 8 23.56 21.77 31.09
C ASN A 8 22.89 22.89 31.94
N ILE A 9 23.59 23.98 32.22
CA ILE A 9 23.01 25.08 33.02
C ILE A 9 22.00 25.90 32.19
N GLN A 10 22.16 25.96 30.87
CA GLN A 10 21.22 26.65 30.00
C GLN A 10 19.89 25.86 29.91
N ILE A 11 19.95 24.54 29.80
CA ILE A 11 18.77 23.68 29.76
C ILE A 11 17.91 23.81 31.05
N TYR A 12 18.54 23.86 32.22
CA TYR A 12 17.81 24.07 33.49
C TYR A 12 17.15 25.44 33.57
N LYS A 13 17.79 26.50 33.07
CA LYS A 13 17.19 27.85 33.05
C LYS A 13 16.00 27.96 32.06
N ASP A 14 16.06 27.23 30.97
CA ASP A 14 14.97 27.21 30.00
C ASP A 14 13.79 26.38 30.49
N MET A 15 14.04 25.27 31.21
CA MET A 15 13.00 24.50 31.91
C MET A 15 12.31 25.30 33.01
N ASP A 16 13.05 26.08 33.82
CA ASP A 16 12.49 26.94 34.88
C ASP A 16 11.62 28.07 34.29
N LYS A 17 12.00 28.63 33.14
CA LYS A 17 11.18 29.59 32.40
C LYS A 17 9.90 28.97 31.83
N MET A 18 9.94 27.72 31.39
CA MET A 18 8.75 27.00 30.90
C MET A 18 7.79 26.64 32.04
N MET A 19 8.31 26.26 33.23
CA MET A 19 7.48 25.93 34.38
C MET A 19 6.86 27.14 35.08
N ASN A 20 7.49 28.31 34.98
CA ASN A 20 7.01 29.56 35.58
C ASN A 20 6.33 30.50 34.61
N ALA A 21 6.09 30.08 33.35
CA ALA A 21 5.30 30.87 32.42
C ALA A 21 3.85 30.99 32.96
N PRO A 22 3.27 32.20 32.98
CA PRO A 22 1.89 32.34 33.41
C PRO A 22 1.01 31.52 32.47
N VAL A 23 0.27 30.57 33.03
CA VAL A 23 -0.75 29.81 32.31
C VAL A 23 -1.82 30.81 31.87
N ASN A 24 -1.83 31.14 30.61
CA ASN A 24 -2.85 32.01 30.02
C ASN A 24 -4.16 31.19 29.97
N VAL A 25 -5.02 31.39 30.95
CA VAL A 25 -6.31 30.66 31.12
C VAL A 25 -7.35 31.11 30.10
N GLU A 26 -7.04 32.01 29.20
CA GLU A 26 -7.80 32.26 27.98
C GLU A 26 -7.51 31.19 26.92
N GLN A 27 -7.65 29.91 27.27
CA GLN A 27 -7.95 28.92 26.24
C GLN A 27 -9.38 29.24 25.76
N GLU A 28 -9.46 29.89 24.60
CA GLU A 28 -10.68 29.90 23.79
C GLU A 28 -11.34 28.52 23.89
N LEU A 29 -12.57 28.50 24.40
CA LEU A 29 -13.45 27.35 24.34
C LEU A 29 -13.60 27.04 22.85
N THR A 30 -12.68 26.26 22.30
CA THR A 30 -12.85 25.73 20.95
C THR A 30 -14.18 24.99 20.93
N PRO A 31 -15.10 25.35 20.04
CA PRO A 31 -16.41 24.72 19.98
C PRO A 31 -16.18 23.21 19.90
N VAL A 32 -16.84 22.45 20.78
CA VAL A 32 -16.82 20.99 20.77
C VAL A 32 -17.24 20.55 19.37
N SER A 33 -16.26 20.20 18.55
CA SER A 33 -16.54 19.75 17.19
C SER A 33 -17.28 18.42 17.30
N ILE A 34 -18.49 18.38 16.73
CA ILE A 34 -19.25 17.14 16.59
C ILE A 34 -18.35 16.13 15.87
N PRO A 35 -18.15 14.90 16.40
CA PRO A 35 -17.29 13.92 15.76
C PRO A 35 -17.80 13.65 14.34
N LYS A 36 -16.97 13.92 13.34
CA LYS A 36 -17.27 13.61 11.94
C LYS A 36 -17.51 12.10 11.78
N SER A 37 -18.47 11.72 10.96
CA SER A 37 -18.66 10.33 10.57
C SER A 37 -17.43 9.83 9.77
N LYS A 38 -17.20 8.52 9.73
CA LYS A 38 -16.08 7.94 8.95
C LYS A 38 -16.13 8.30 7.47
N THR A 39 -17.33 8.47 6.92
CA THR A 39 -17.54 8.85 5.51
C THR A 39 -17.31 10.35 5.30
N GLU A 40 -17.50 11.18 6.30
CA GLU A 40 -17.16 12.62 6.23
C GLU A 40 -15.65 12.83 6.37
N LEU A 41 -14.95 11.99 7.16
CA LEU A 41 -13.49 12.02 7.27
C LEU A 41 -12.81 11.59 5.97
N ASP A 42 -13.34 10.55 5.30
CA ASP A 42 -12.84 10.08 4.01
C ASP A 42 -14.02 9.70 3.10
N ARG A 43 -14.40 10.64 2.24
CA ARG A 43 -15.45 10.42 1.23
C ARG A 43 -15.06 9.36 0.19
N LYS A 44 -13.76 9.10 0.05
CA LYS A 44 -13.19 8.15 -0.91
C LYS A 44 -12.90 6.78 -0.30
N ARG A 45 -13.27 6.54 0.98
CA ARG A 45 -12.90 5.31 1.68
C ARG A 45 -13.21 4.03 0.91
N TYR A 46 -14.28 4.00 0.11
CA TYR A 46 -14.66 2.83 -0.68
C TYR A 46 -13.76 2.61 -1.89
N LEU A 47 -13.07 3.66 -2.39
CA LEU A 47 -12.12 3.53 -3.49
C LEU A 47 -10.87 2.76 -3.08
N TRP A 48 -10.51 2.76 -1.80
CA TRP A 48 -9.39 1.96 -1.30
C TRP A 48 -9.58 0.45 -1.48
N ALA A 49 -10.83 0.00 -1.69
CA ALA A 49 -11.12 -1.40 -2.05
C ALA A 49 -10.54 -1.81 -3.41
N ILE A 50 -10.02 -0.87 -4.22
CA ILE A 50 -9.29 -1.19 -5.45
C ILE A 50 -8.03 -2.01 -5.15
N SER A 51 -7.42 -1.85 -3.99
CA SER A 51 -6.24 -2.63 -3.59
C SER A 51 -6.49 -4.14 -3.67
N PRO A 52 -7.43 -4.74 -2.91
CA PRO A 52 -7.74 -6.15 -3.03
C PRO A 52 -8.52 -6.50 -4.32
N ALA A 53 -9.11 -5.53 -5.00
CA ALA A 53 -9.76 -5.76 -6.28
C ALA A 53 -8.78 -6.21 -7.38
N LEU A 54 -7.52 -5.75 -7.35
CA LEU A 54 -6.53 -6.09 -8.37
C LEU A 54 -6.22 -7.59 -8.45
N PRO A 55 -5.87 -8.30 -7.37
CA PRO A 55 -5.72 -9.76 -7.43
C PRO A 55 -7.05 -10.48 -7.70
N ALA A 56 -8.20 -9.94 -7.28
CA ALA A 56 -9.51 -10.48 -7.62
C ALA A 56 -9.79 -10.39 -9.14
N ILE A 57 -9.42 -9.27 -9.78
CA ILE A 57 -9.43 -9.12 -11.24
C ILE A 57 -8.51 -10.17 -11.87
N GLY A 58 -7.34 -10.43 -11.29
CA GLY A 58 -6.45 -11.50 -11.73
C GLY A 58 -7.14 -12.86 -11.74
N ILE A 59 -7.86 -13.22 -10.68
CA ILE A 59 -8.66 -14.45 -10.64
C ILE A 59 -9.73 -14.43 -11.75
N GLY A 60 -10.40 -13.31 -11.98
CA GLY A 60 -11.37 -13.14 -13.06
C GLY A 60 -10.76 -13.33 -14.45
N ILE A 61 -9.55 -12.82 -14.68
CA ILE A 61 -8.78 -13.01 -15.91
C ILE A 61 -8.48 -14.50 -16.15
N LEU A 62 -8.01 -15.20 -15.12
CA LEU A 62 -7.71 -16.64 -15.18
C LEU A 62 -8.98 -17.46 -15.45
N ALA A 63 -10.09 -17.12 -14.81
CA ALA A 63 -11.39 -17.74 -15.07
C ALA A 63 -11.85 -17.46 -16.51
N GLY A 64 -11.72 -16.23 -16.97
CA GLY A 64 -11.97 -15.86 -18.36
C GLY A 64 -11.14 -16.71 -19.34
N TYR A 65 -9.84 -16.88 -19.08
CA TYR A 65 -9.00 -17.78 -19.89
C TYR A 65 -9.52 -19.22 -19.88
N GLN A 66 -9.92 -19.74 -18.73
CA GLN A 66 -10.41 -21.11 -18.63
C GLN A 66 -11.68 -21.36 -19.44
N PHE A 67 -12.64 -20.45 -19.35
CA PHE A 67 -14.00 -20.65 -19.90
C PHE A 67 -14.24 -19.96 -21.24
N ALA A 68 -13.34 -19.08 -21.70
CA ALA A 68 -13.50 -18.38 -22.96
C ALA A 68 -13.40 -19.32 -24.19
N PRO A 69 -14.10 -19.00 -25.28
CA PRO A 69 -13.89 -19.64 -26.57
C PRO A 69 -12.46 -19.38 -27.08
N ARG A 70 -11.94 -20.31 -27.90
CA ARG A 70 -10.54 -20.29 -28.39
C ARG A 70 -10.03 -18.91 -28.86
N PRO A 71 -10.75 -18.11 -29.67
CA PRO A 71 -10.22 -16.84 -30.16
C PRO A 71 -9.99 -15.81 -29.06
N LEU A 72 -10.73 -15.87 -27.94
CA LEU A 72 -10.61 -14.91 -26.83
C LEU A 72 -9.58 -15.34 -25.77
N LYS A 73 -9.17 -16.61 -25.74
CA LYS A 73 -8.23 -17.11 -24.71
C LYS A 73 -6.95 -16.31 -24.63
N LYS A 74 -6.37 -15.89 -25.75
CA LYS A 74 -5.13 -15.10 -25.77
C LYS A 74 -5.30 -13.71 -25.14
N ILE A 75 -6.47 -13.09 -25.32
CA ILE A 75 -6.79 -11.80 -24.70
C ILE A 75 -6.80 -11.95 -23.18
N PHE A 76 -7.48 -12.98 -22.68
CA PHE A 76 -7.47 -13.28 -21.25
C PHE A 76 -6.08 -13.70 -20.72
N ALA A 77 -5.32 -14.49 -21.50
CA ALA A 77 -3.96 -14.86 -21.12
C ALA A 77 -3.03 -13.65 -20.96
N LEU A 78 -3.25 -12.56 -21.70
CA LEU A 78 -2.54 -11.28 -21.59
C LEU A 78 -3.29 -10.26 -20.73
N GLY A 79 -4.33 -10.66 -20.03
CA GLY A 79 -5.20 -9.76 -19.27
C GLY A 79 -4.50 -8.92 -18.22
N GLY A 80 -3.47 -9.44 -17.55
CA GLY A 80 -2.68 -8.69 -16.57
C GLY A 80 -2.02 -7.45 -17.19
N PRO A 81 -1.16 -7.56 -18.21
CA PRO A 81 -0.61 -6.42 -18.93
C PRO A 81 -1.67 -5.47 -19.49
N ILE A 82 -2.77 -5.99 -20.04
CA ILE A 82 -3.86 -5.15 -20.56
C ILE A 82 -4.46 -4.30 -19.46
N VAL A 83 -4.74 -4.87 -18.31
CA VAL A 83 -5.28 -4.13 -17.16
C VAL A 83 -4.30 -3.07 -16.68
N LEU A 84 -3.03 -3.43 -16.48
CA LEU A 84 -2.04 -2.53 -15.87
C LEU A 84 -1.55 -1.43 -16.81
N HIS A 85 -1.37 -1.73 -18.09
CA HIS A 85 -0.72 -0.80 -19.01
C HIS A 85 -1.69 -0.12 -19.98
N ILE A 86 -2.93 -0.57 -20.06
CA ILE A 86 -3.94 0.03 -20.93
C ILE A 86 -5.14 0.53 -20.10
N ILE A 87 -5.80 -0.37 -19.35
CA ILE A 87 -7.07 -0.02 -18.69
C ILE A 87 -6.82 0.98 -17.56
N ILE A 88 -5.91 0.69 -16.62
CA ILE A 88 -5.64 1.58 -15.49
C ILE A 88 -5.16 2.97 -15.94
N PRO A 89 -4.14 3.12 -16.82
CA PRO A 89 -3.71 4.43 -17.29
C PRO A 89 -4.81 5.20 -18.06
N THR A 90 -5.66 4.49 -18.80
CA THR A 90 -6.79 5.12 -19.50
C THR A 90 -7.79 5.68 -18.51
N ILE A 91 -8.16 4.90 -17.48
CA ILE A 91 -9.06 5.35 -16.42
C ILE A 91 -8.44 6.54 -15.66
N ASP A 92 -7.16 6.46 -15.32
CA ASP A 92 -6.43 7.54 -14.63
C ASP A 92 -6.45 8.84 -15.44
N THR A 93 -6.23 8.74 -16.75
CA THR A 93 -6.29 9.89 -17.65
C THR A 93 -7.70 10.52 -17.72
N ILE A 94 -8.75 9.69 -17.68
CA ILE A 94 -10.15 10.15 -17.74
C ILE A 94 -10.56 10.81 -16.40
N ILE A 95 -10.20 10.20 -15.27
CA ILE A 95 -10.55 10.70 -13.94
C ILE A 95 -9.76 11.96 -13.60
N GLY A 96 -8.49 12.02 -14.02
CA GLY A 96 -7.61 13.15 -13.76
C GLY A 96 -7.14 13.23 -12.30
N LYS A 97 -6.61 14.41 -11.91
CA LYS A 97 -6.05 14.65 -10.58
C LYS A 97 -7.15 14.97 -9.57
N ASP A 98 -7.09 14.29 -8.44
CA ASP A 98 -7.92 14.60 -7.29
C ASP A 98 -7.11 15.37 -6.24
N ALA A 99 -7.51 16.64 -6.01
CA ALA A 99 -6.86 17.54 -5.06
C ALA A 99 -7.52 17.50 -3.65
N ASN A 100 -8.60 16.74 -3.47
CA ASN A 100 -9.33 16.70 -2.21
C ASN A 100 -8.71 15.67 -1.26
N ASN A 101 -7.72 16.07 -0.49
CA ASN A 101 -7.11 15.24 0.54
C ASN A 101 -7.74 15.53 1.91
N PRO A 102 -7.78 14.54 2.82
CA PRO A 102 -8.11 14.76 4.23
C PRO A 102 -7.14 15.77 4.87
N THR A 103 -7.61 16.48 5.89
CA THR A 103 -6.75 17.34 6.70
C THR A 103 -5.79 16.51 7.56
N ASP A 104 -4.69 17.09 8.04
CA ASP A 104 -3.74 16.40 8.92
C ASP A 104 -4.39 15.86 10.21
N GLU A 105 -5.41 16.54 10.71
CA GLU A 105 -6.20 16.10 11.86
C GLU A 105 -7.07 14.89 11.51
N ASP A 106 -7.73 14.91 10.36
CA ASP A 106 -8.54 13.80 9.86
C ASP A 106 -7.66 12.57 9.58
N ILE A 107 -6.45 12.75 9.04
CA ILE A 107 -5.48 11.68 8.80
C ILE A 107 -5.16 10.93 10.11
N LYS A 108 -4.88 11.63 11.21
CA LYS A 108 -4.61 11.01 12.53
C LYS A 108 -5.77 10.15 13.04
N LEU A 109 -7.00 10.48 12.66
CA LEU A 109 -8.18 9.68 12.99
C LEU A 109 -8.33 8.48 12.07
N LEU A 110 -8.06 8.66 10.76
CA LEU A 110 -8.14 7.61 9.75
C LEU A 110 -7.06 6.52 9.95
N GLU A 111 -5.85 6.88 10.39
CA GLU A 111 -4.77 5.94 10.73
C GLU A 111 -5.19 4.91 11.79
N LYS A 112 -6.13 5.27 12.67
CA LYS A 112 -6.66 4.38 13.71
C LYS A 112 -7.82 3.50 13.21
N ASP A 113 -8.36 3.74 12.00
CA ASP A 113 -9.43 2.93 11.46
C ASP A 113 -8.89 1.60 10.90
N PRO A 114 -9.26 0.44 11.49
CA PRO A 114 -8.80 -0.86 11.04
C PRO A 114 -9.28 -1.23 9.62
N TYR A 115 -10.20 -0.46 9.03
CA TYR A 115 -10.69 -0.67 7.69
C TYR A 115 -9.55 -0.68 6.65
N TYR A 116 -8.69 0.34 6.66
CA TYR A 116 -7.58 0.47 5.70
C TYR A 116 -6.56 -0.66 5.85
N SER A 117 -6.18 -0.97 7.09
CA SER A 117 -5.27 -2.08 7.36
C SER A 117 -5.84 -3.43 6.89
N ARG A 118 -7.14 -3.67 7.09
CA ARG A 118 -7.80 -4.89 6.61
C ARG A 118 -7.83 -4.99 5.09
N LEU A 119 -8.06 -3.88 4.38
CA LEU A 119 -8.02 -3.84 2.91
C LEU A 119 -6.64 -4.22 2.39
N VAL A 120 -5.57 -3.60 2.91
CA VAL A 120 -4.20 -3.91 2.50
C VAL A 120 -3.87 -5.38 2.77
N LYS A 121 -4.21 -5.90 3.95
CA LYS A 121 -3.97 -7.31 4.33
C LYS A 121 -4.77 -8.30 3.47
N SER A 122 -5.98 -7.94 3.03
CA SER A 122 -6.83 -8.81 2.21
C SER A 122 -6.32 -9.04 0.78
N PHE A 123 -5.39 -8.20 0.30
CA PHE A 123 -4.69 -8.40 -0.96
C PHE A 123 -3.97 -9.77 -1.00
N ILE A 124 -3.31 -10.14 0.10
CA ILE A 124 -2.39 -11.28 0.13
C ILE A 124 -3.10 -12.62 -0.10
N PRO A 125 -4.18 -12.99 0.61
CA PRO A 125 -4.87 -14.24 0.34
C PRO A 125 -5.44 -14.30 -1.09
N LEU A 126 -5.90 -13.18 -1.66
CA LEU A 126 -6.36 -13.13 -3.05
C LEU A 126 -5.21 -13.30 -4.04
N GLN A 127 -4.03 -12.71 -3.76
CA GLN A 127 -2.81 -12.90 -4.54
C GLN A 127 -2.42 -14.39 -4.58
N TYR A 128 -2.41 -15.06 -3.44
CA TYR A 128 -2.09 -16.48 -3.37
C TYR A 128 -3.12 -17.36 -4.08
N ALA A 129 -4.41 -17.06 -3.93
CA ALA A 129 -5.46 -17.74 -4.67
C ALA A 129 -5.28 -17.61 -6.20
N ALA A 130 -4.95 -16.40 -6.68
CA ALA A 130 -4.66 -16.17 -8.09
C ALA A 130 -3.42 -16.97 -8.56
N ASN A 131 -2.33 -16.98 -7.78
CA ASN A 131 -1.12 -17.75 -8.11
C ASN A 131 -1.39 -19.26 -8.17
N VAL A 132 -2.08 -19.83 -7.19
CA VAL A 132 -2.45 -21.24 -7.18
C VAL A 132 -3.31 -21.58 -8.40
N TYR A 133 -4.27 -20.72 -8.74
CA TYR A 133 -5.11 -20.90 -9.91
C TYR A 133 -4.32 -20.84 -11.22
N ALA A 134 -3.39 -19.89 -11.34
CA ALA A 134 -2.48 -19.80 -12.49
C ALA A 134 -1.60 -21.06 -12.62
N CYS A 135 -1.03 -21.55 -11.52
CA CYS A 135 -0.28 -22.81 -11.50
C CYS A 135 -1.14 -24.00 -11.97
N TYR A 136 -2.38 -24.08 -11.51
CA TYR A 136 -3.33 -25.10 -11.98
C TYR A 136 -3.55 -24.99 -13.48
N LEU A 137 -3.83 -23.82 -14.03
CA LEU A 137 -4.07 -23.64 -15.47
C LEU A 137 -2.82 -23.96 -16.31
N THR A 138 -1.64 -23.57 -15.85
CA THR A 138 -0.38 -23.83 -16.56
C THR A 138 0.08 -25.27 -16.47
N SER A 139 -0.35 -26.03 -15.46
CA SER A 139 -0.06 -27.47 -15.34
C SER A 139 -0.90 -28.35 -16.30
N ARG A 140 -2.00 -27.82 -16.82
CA ARG A 140 -2.90 -28.57 -17.71
C ARG A 140 -2.23 -28.86 -19.07
N LYS A 141 -2.46 -30.07 -19.59
CA LYS A 141 -1.92 -30.51 -20.88
C LYS A 141 -2.51 -29.73 -22.07
N GLU A 142 -3.77 -29.28 -21.92
CA GLU A 142 -4.50 -28.51 -22.94
C GLU A 142 -4.02 -27.06 -23.07
N THR A 143 -3.29 -26.54 -22.08
CA THR A 143 -2.73 -25.19 -22.12
C THR A 143 -1.49 -25.18 -23.01
N SER A 144 -1.54 -24.44 -24.12
CA SER A 144 -0.43 -24.32 -25.04
C SER A 144 0.81 -23.68 -24.37
N PHE A 145 2.00 -23.96 -24.87
CA PHE A 145 3.24 -23.37 -24.36
C PHE A 145 3.22 -21.84 -24.38
N ILE A 146 2.68 -21.25 -25.44
CA ILE A 146 2.54 -19.79 -25.59
C ILE A 146 1.56 -19.24 -24.54
N ASP A 147 0.43 -19.93 -24.31
CA ASP A 147 -0.54 -19.49 -23.29
C ASP A 147 0.05 -19.57 -21.88
N LYS A 148 0.91 -20.57 -21.60
CA LYS A 148 1.64 -20.64 -20.31
C LYS A 148 2.55 -19.44 -20.11
N ILE A 149 3.26 -19.00 -21.15
CA ILE A 149 4.07 -17.78 -21.10
C ILE A 149 3.21 -16.55 -20.82
N PHE A 150 2.11 -16.39 -21.55
CA PHE A 150 1.22 -15.24 -21.39
C PHE A 150 0.55 -15.20 -20.02
N LEU A 151 0.08 -16.33 -19.50
CA LEU A 151 -0.44 -16.45 -18.14
C LEU A 151 0.66 -16.11 -17.11
N GLY A 152 1.90 -16.55 -17.33
CA GLY A 152 3.03 -16.20 -16.49
C GLY A 152 3.32 -14.69 -16.47
N ILE A 153 3.31 -14.04 -17.64
CA ILE A 153 3.47 -12.59 -17.76
C ILE A 153 2.32 -11.86 -17.03
N SER A 154 1.07 -12.32 -17.22
CA SER A 154 -0.09 -11.75 -16.53
C SER A 154 0.02 -11.86 -15.01
N MET A 155 0.44 -13.01 -14.51
CA MET A 155 0.63 -13.17 -13.06
C MET A 155 1.83 -12.37 -12.55
N GLY A 156 2.91 -12.27 -13.33
CA GLY A 156 4.05 -11.40 -13.02
C GLY A 156 3.63 -9.94 -12.87
N ALA A 157 2.79 -9.44 -13.77
CA ALA A 157 2.25 -8.09 -13.71
C ALA A 157 1.41 -7.85 -12.44
N ILE A 158 0.51 -8.78 -12.09
CA ILE A 158 -0.33 -8.71 -10.88
C ILE A 158 0.53 -8.82 -9.61
N ASN A 159 1.51 -9.74 -9.60
CA ASN A 159 2.43 -9.89 -8.47
C ASN A 159 3.32 -8.66 -8.28
N GLY A 160 3.68 -7.95 -9.36
CA GLY A 160 4.43 -6.69 -9.27
C GLY A 160 3.72 -5.64 -8.42
N ILE A 161 2.38 -5.59 -8.44
CA ILE A 161 1.59 -4.69 -7.59
C ILE A 161 1.74 -5.04 -6.10
N ALA A 162 1.95 -6.32 -5.78
CA ALA A 162 2.13 -6.75 -4.39
C ALA A 162 3.35 -6.11 -3.70
N ILE A 163 4.31 -5.59 -4.46
CA ILE A 163 5.44 -4.82 -3.92
C ILE A 163 4.94 -3.58 -3.20
N ASN A 164 3.91 -2.89 -3.72
CA ASN A 164 3.30 -1.74 -3.04
C ASN A 164 2.59 -2.14 -1.74
N THR A 165 1.89 -3.28 -1.75
CA THR A 165 1.27 -3.84 -0.54
C THR A 165 2.33 -4.22 0.51
N ALA A 166 3.42 -4.87 0.07
CA ALA A 166 4.53 -5.23 0.94
C ALA A 166 5.24 -4.00 1.51
N HIS A 167 5.43 -2.96 0.70
CA HIS A 167 5.99 -1.68 1.09
C HIS A 167 5.18 -1.06 2.24
N GLU A 168 3.88 -0.88 2.06
CA GLU A 168 2.99 -0.34 3.10
C GLU A 168 3.04 -1.15 4.40
N LEU A 169 3.04 -2.48 4.32
CA LEU A 169 3.12 -3.35 5.48
C LEU A 169 4.51 -3.34 6.14
N SER A 170 5.58 -3.10 5.39
CA SER A 170 6.95 -3.03 5.93
C SER A 170 7.18 -1.84 6.84
N HIS A 171 6.39 -0.76 6.69
CA HIS A 171 6.44 0.43 7.52
C HIS A 171 5.64 0.32 8.82
N LYS A 172 4.82 -0.72 8.98
CA LYS A 172 4.07 -0.94 10.22
C LYS A 172 4.96 -1.55 11.30
N HIS A 173 4.61 -1.34 12.57
CA HIS A 173 5.37 -1.85 13.71
C HIS A 173 4.93 -3.24 14.17
N ASP A 174 3.77 -3.74 13.70
CA ASP A 174 3.23 -5.03 14.10
C ASP A 174 4.00 -6.18 13.43
N ARG A 175 4.34 -7.19 14.23
CA ARG A 175 4.99 -8.41 13.74
C ARG A 175 4.19 -9.13 12.64
N ILE A 176 2.87 -9.11 12.73
CA ILE A 176 2.00 -9.72 11.71
C ILE A 176 2.14 -8.97 10.39
N ASP A 177 2.23 -7.64 10.40
CA ASP A 177 2.38 -6.84 9.19
C ASP A 177 3.72 -7.13 8.51
N HIS A 178 4.79 -7.32 9.27
CA HIS A 178 6.08 -7.75 8.73
C HIS A 178 6.04 -9.14 8.10
N ILE A 179 5.33 -10.11 8.71
CA ILE A 179 5.14 -11.45 8.13
C ILE A 179 4.34 -11.35 6.82
N LEU A 180 3.28 -10.57 6.82
CA LEU A 180 2.44 -10.37 5.64
C LEU A 180 3.18 -9.64 4.51
N SER A 181 4.01 -8.63 4.83
CA SER A 181 4.92 -8.00 3.88
C SER A 181 5.83 -9.02 3.20
N HIS A 182 6.43 -9.92 3.99
CA HIS A 182 7.26 -11.00 3.46
C HIS A 182 6.45 -11.93 2.53
N LEU A 183 5.28 -12.36 2.95
CA LEU A 183 4.41 -13.21 2.15
C LEU A 183 4.01 -12.55 0.83
N ALA A 184 3.72 -11.25 0.81
CA ALA A 184 3.39 -10.51 -0.40
C ALA A 184 4.55 -10.51 -1.43
N LEU A 185 5.81 -10.53 -0.97
CA LEU A 185 7.01 -10.54 -1.82
C LEU A 185 7.41 -11.92 -2.33
N VAL A 186 7.01 -13.02 -1.65
CA VAL A 186 7.40 -14.39 -2.04
C VAL A 186 7.08 -14.68 -3.51
N PRO A 187 5.85 -14.43 -4.03
CA PRO A 187 5.52 -14.73 -5.42
C PRO A 187 6.28 -13.85 -6.45
N THR A 188 6.86 -12.73 -6.03
CA THR A 188 7.67 -11.86 -6.89
C THR A 188 9.14 -12.27 -6.95
N GLY A 189 9.61 -13.13 -6.02
CA GLY A 189 11.03 -13.43 -5.83
C GLY A 189 11.84 -12.23 -5.29
N TYR A 190 11.18 -11.16 -4.79
CA TYR A 190 11.81 -9.88 -4.43
C TYR A 190 11.91 -9.65 -2.92
N ASN A 191 12.13 -10.71 -2.15
CA ASN A 191 12.13 -10.66 -0.67
C ASN A 191 13.19 -9.75 -0.04
N HIS A 192 14.31 -9.49 -0.72
CA HIS A 192 15.36 -8.59 -0.25
C HIS A 192 14.86 -7.13 -0.11
N PHE A 193 13.84 -6.74 -0.87
CA PHE A 193 13.21 -5.41 -0.78
C PHE A 193 12.81 -5.05 0.65
N ARG A 194 12.35 -6.00 1.45
CA ARG A 194 11.97 -5.79 2.85
C ARG A 194 13.14 -5.30 3.73
N ILE A 195 14.37 -5.65 3.37
CA ILE A 195 15.57 -5.22 4.10
C ILE A 195 16.15 -3.97 3.46
N GLU A 196 16.31 -3.98 2.15
CA GLU A 196 16.96 -2.88 1.44
C GLU A 196 16.12 -1.59 1.46
N HIS A 197 14.79 -1.70 1.38
CA HIS A 197 13.95 -0.51 1.33
C HIS A 197 14.00 0.30 2.64
N PRO A 198 13.67 -0.25 3.84
CA PRO A 198 13.70 0.51 5.09
C PRO A 198 15.12 0.79 5.60
N TYR A 199 16.05 -0.13 5.44
CA TYR A 199 17.39 -0.02 6.04
C TYR A 199 18.47 0.46 5.08
N GLY A 200 18.27 0.33 3.78
CA GLY A 200 19.15 0.85 2.74
C GLY A 200 18.64 2.16 2.17
N HIS A 201 17.57 2.10 1.38
CA HIS A 201 17.02 3.24 0.63
C HIS A 201 16.62 4.41 1.55
N HIS A 202 15.80 4.19 2.58
CA HIS A 202 15.36 5.27 3.48
C HIS A 202 16.50 5.90 4.28
N LYS A 203 17.58 5.18 4.57
CA LYS A 203 18.72 5.73 5.29
C LYS A 203 19.69 6.51 4.39
N ARG A 204 19.72 6.20 3.09
CA ARG A 204 20.69 6.75 2.13
C ARG A 204 20.07 7.61 1.05
N ALA A 205 18.74 7.71 1.01
CA ALA A 205 18.05 8.56 0.06
C ALA A 205 18.54 10.01 0.20
N ALA A 206 18.98 10.61 -0.92
CA ALA A 206 19.49 11.97 -0.99
C ALA A 206 20.79 12.25 -0.18
N THR A 207 21.54 11.21 0.23
CA THR A 207 22.90 11.38 0.75
C THR A 207 23.91 11.18 -0.38
N PRO A 208 25.02 11.97 -0.41
CA PRO A 208 26.15 11.66 -1.28
C PRO A 208 26.75 10.31 -0.85
N GLU A 209 26.90 9.38 -1.78
CA GLU A 209 27.66 8.13 -1.57
C GLU A 209 29.16 8.38 -1.58
#